data_264c67d57c293a80d2bd0069fdfbaab3
#
_entry.id   264c67d57c293a80d2bd0069fdfbaab3
#
_cell.length_a   1.000
_cell.length_b   1.000
_cell.length_c   1.000
_cell.angle_alpha   90.00
_cell.angle_beta   90.00
_cell.angle_gamma   90.00
#
_symmetry.space_group_name_H-M   'P 1'
#
loop_
_entity.id
_entity.type
_entity.pdbx_description
1 polymer ?
#
loop_
_entity_poly.entity_id
_entity_poly.type
_entity_poly.pdbx_seq_one_letter_code
_entity_poly.pdbx_strand_id
1 'polypeptide(L)'
;MARPILILATSLFPLAAHAHGDLHDAPTNTPQPRFEINAAASLSYFSEGAAADDGYWRIKGALMGGHALPVAQGAGLDDALIFGRYRFNQNWQVRAKIASHNEGDYSYNLSLDNLSLQRSQLFEQDLSFEFGLMDAAFSPSASTHASHARFAERALLADVFWGGSIHDTGLRLTWQPRPNWRVGSELWSGDFFPATQGDGAASLFVQTEQHWGDWTLKAGAWGLKSAAEQRSDERYSAGHSHSNIATEDLPDVRFTGDSTLSGAWLALDFPAWQQLQPSLRYEWAQTGSSGELFNLDAAQKADYENHYKGMLLEPAVQLGQHEFSYRYERLALANTLSGTAATAIATDAYLTNAHTPERHTVQWAWQFNPKLATRLAYTHDQTQADAEQRWMLGVVWRDGK
;
A
#
# COMPACT_ATOMS: atom_id res chain seq x y z
N MET A 1 -0.87 46.65 35.42
CA MET A 1 -1.48 45.34 35.68
C MET A 1 -1.75 44.67 34.33
N ALA A 2 -0.82 43.85 33.86
CA ALA A 2 -0.98 43.10 32.61
C ALA A 2 -1.56 41.71 32.93
N ARG A 3 -2.71 41.39 32.33
CA ARG A 3 -3.32 40.05 32.44
C ARG A 3 -2.55 39.09 31.53
N PRO A 4 -2.16 37.89 31.97
CA PRO A 4 -1.64 36.88 31.11
C PRO A 4 -2.77 36.31 30.27
N ILE A 5 -2.57 36.31 28.93
CA ILE A 5 -3.41 35.58 27.97
C ILE A 5 -3.02 34.12 28.10
N LEU A 6 -3.89 33.31 28.67
CA LEU A 6 -3.77 31.86 28.74
C LEU A 6 -4.00 31.32 27.30
N ILE A 7 -2.90 31.00 26.57
CA ILE A 7 -2.97 30.31 25.30
C ILE A 7 -3.25 28.84 25.64
N LEU A 8 -4.47 28.40 25.44
CA LEU A 8 -4.82 26.98 25.45
C LEU A 8 -4.15 26.34 24.21
N ALA A 9 -3.03 25.68 24.42
CA ALA A 9 -2.42 24.83 23.42
C ALA A 9 -3.31 23.59 23.25
N THR A 10 -4.26 23.67 22.31
CA THR A 10 -4.93 22.49 21.80
C THR A 10 -3.89 21.73 20.97
N SER A 11 -3.43 20.60 21.48
CA SER A 11 -2.61 19.64 20.74
C SER A 11 -3.40 19.15 19.53
N LEU A 12 -3.20 19.81 18.40
CA LEU A 12 -3.69 19.37 17.09
C LEU A 12 -2.83 18.19 16.67
N PHE A 13 -3.42 17.00 16.65
CA PHE A 13 -2.78 15.79 16.13
C PHE A 13 -2.58 15.95 14.63
N PRO A 14 -1.35 15.69 14.09
CA PRO A 14 -1.13 15.65 12.67
C PRO A 14 -1.96 14.56 12.01
N LEU A 15 -2.37 14.76 10.75
CA LEU A 15 -2.88 13.75 9.82
C LEU A 15 -1.78 12.70 9.52
N ALA A 16 -1.08 12.22 10.55
CA ALA A 16 -0.16 11.13 10.40
C ALA A 16 -0.97 9.87 10.14
N ALA A 17 -0.94 9.40 8.90
CA ALA A 17 -1.45 8.09 8.56
C ALA A 17 -0.70 7.05 9.40
N HIS A 18 -1.34 6.58 10.45
CA HIS A 18 -0.87 5.45 11.25
C HIS A 18 -1.26 4.17 10.50
N ALA A 19 -0.77 4.02 9.27
CA ALA A 19 -1.01 2.84 8.43
C ALA A 19 -0.25 1.60 8.93
N HIS A 20 0.70 1.80 9.84
CA HIS A 20 1.42 0.71 10.49
C HIS A 20 0.98 0.63 11.93
N GLY A 21 0.69 -0.58 12.40
CA GLY A 21 0.58 -0.83 13.83
C GLY A 21 1.75 -0.11 14.50
N ASP A 22 1.42 0.85 15.38
CA ASP A 22 2.41 1.67 16.06
C ASP A 22 3.51 0.76 16.59
N LEU A 23 4.77 1.20 16.46
CA LEU A 23 5.90 0.59 17.17
C LEU A 23 5.62 0.49 18.69
N HIS A 24 4.59 1.17 19.15
CA HIS A 24 4.09 1.24 20.52
C HIS A 24 3.04 0.18 20.92
N ASP A 25 2.90 -0.93 20.23
CA ASP A 25 2.28 -2.12 20.86
C ASP A 25 3.16 -2.71 21.99
N ALA A 26 4.20 -1.96 22.40
CA ALA A 26 4.95 -2.23 23.61
C ALA A 26 4.03 -2.19 24.84
N PRO A 27 4.19 -3.07 25.83
CA PRO A 27 3.35 -3.12 27.00
C PRO A 27 3.40 -1.78 27.74
N THR A 28 2.38 -0.97 27.57
CA THR A 28 2.20 0.23 28.39
C THR A 28 1.70 -0.23 29.75
N ASN A 29 2.25 0.33 30.82
CA ASN A 29 1.75 0.12 32.19
C ASN A 29 0.33 0.67 32.40
N THR A 30 -0.29 1.23 31.37
CA THR A 30 -1.65 1.74 31.40
C THR A 30 -2.63 0.62 31.09
N PRO A 31 -3.69 0.41 31.87
CA PRO A 31 -4.72 -0.59 31.56
C PRO A 31 -5.32 -0.30 30.17
N GLN A 32 -5.03 -1.15 29.23
CA GLN A 32 -5.60 -1.05 27.88
C GLN A 32 -7.02 -1.62 27.88
N PRO A 33 -7.98 -1.02 27.16
CA PRO A 33 -9.33 -1.56 27.06
C PRO A 33 -9.29 -2.99 26.51
N ARG A 34 -10.14 -3.86 27.04
CA ARG A 34 -10.24 -5.26 26.63
C ARG A 34 -10.73 -5.41 25.19
N PHE A 35 -11.55 -4.47 24.77
CA PHE A 35 -12.19 -4.44 23.47
C PHE A 35 -12.07 -3.05 22.87
N GLU A 36 -11.63 -2.97 21.63
CA GLU A 36 -11.51 -1.76 20.84
C GLU A 36 -12.15 -1.99 19.48
N ILE A 37 -12.93 -1.02 19.01
CA ILE A 37 -13.42 -0.95 17.64
C ILE A 37 -13.08 0.42 17.10
N ASN A 38 -12.57 0.45 15.88
CA ASN A 38 -12.33 1.66 15.10
C ASN A 38 -12.94 1.47 13.72
N ALA A 39 -13.40 2.54 13.10
CA ALA A 39 -13.90 2.52 11.74
C ALA A 39 -13.35 3.69 10.95
N ALA A 40 -13.20 3.52 9.65
CA ALA A 40 -12.79 4.58 8.75
C ALA A 40 -13.45 4.39 7.39
N ALA A 41 -13.63 5.50 6.66
CA ALA A 41 -14.11 5.48 5.29
C ALA A 41 -13.51 6.64 4.50
N SER A 42 -13.28 6.42 3.22
CA SER A 42 -12.87 7.43 2.24
C SER A 42 -13.78 7.37 1.02
N LEU A 43 -14.33 8.52 0.65
CA LEU A 43 -15.11 8.71 -0.57
C LEU A 43 -14.43 9.75 -1.43
N SER A 44 -14.34 9.51 -2.73
CA SER A 44 -13.76 10.46 -3.68
C SER A 44 -14.61 10.59 -4.94
N TYR A 45 -14.54 11.78 -5.53
CA TYR A 45 -15.01 12.06 -6.88
C TYR A 45 -13.79 12.38 -7.73
N PHE A 46 -13.59 11.65 -8.82
CA PHE A 46 -12.57 11.93 -9.82
C PHE A 46 -13.20 12.52 -11.08
N SER A 47 -12.64 13.62 -11.60
CA SER A 47 -13.12 14.26 -12.82
C SER A 47 -12.93 13.37 -14.06
N GLU A 48 -11.87 12.57 -14.06
CA GLU A 48 -11.48 11.63 -15.09
C GLU A 48 -11.01 10.33 -14.43
N GLY A 49 -11.24 9.18 -15.07
CA GLY A 49 -10.60 7.91 -14.70
C GLY A 49 -9.16 7.87 -15.20
N ALA A 50 -8.38 6.90 -14.72
CA ALA A 50 -7.11 6.59 -15.38
C ALA A 50 -7.40 5.92 -16.73
N ALA A 51 -6.74 6.41 -17.81
CA ALA A 51 -6.97 5.87 -19.14
C ALA A 51 -6.52 4.42 -19.24
N ALA A 52 -7.32 3.66 -19.95
CA ALA A 52 -7.04 2.27 -20.22
C ALA A 52 -7.09 2.07 -21.75
N ASP A 53 -6.00 1.59 -22.32
CA ASP A 53 -6.01 1.12 -23.70
C ASP A 53 -6.95 -0.09 -23.81
N ASP A 54 -7.85 -0.08 -24.77
CA ASP A 54 -8.79 -1.17 -25.05
C ASP A 54 -9.68 -1.57 -23.84
N GLY A 55 -9.84 -0.65 -22.88
CA GLY A 55 -10.60 -0.91 -21.66
C GLY A 55 -9.83 -1.65 -20.56
N TYR A 56 -8.57 -1.98 -20.77
CA TYR A 56 -7.69 -2.64 -19.78
C TYR A 56 -6.65 -1.68 -19.28
N TRP A 57 -6.77 -1.30 -18.02
CA TRP A 57 -5.76 -0.46 -17.42
C TRP A 57 -4.51 -1.28 -17.08
N ARG A 58 -3.37 -0.83 -17.58
CA ARG A 58 -2.06 -1.41 -17.31
C ARG A 58 -0.98 -0.34 -17.37
N ILE A 59 0.03 -0.47 -16.56
CA ILE A 59 1.27 0.29 -16.70
C ILE A 59 2.14 -0.48 -17.69
N LYS A 60 2.27 0.04 -18.93
CA LYS A 60 3.05 -0.62 -19.99
C LYS A 60 4.49 -0.87 -19.55
N GLY A 61 4.96 -2.09 -19.76
CA GLY A 61 6.27 -2.54 -19.33
C GLY A 61 6.30 -3.19 -17.95
N ALA A 62 5.19 -3.17 -17.20
CA ALA A 62 5.08 -3.86 -15.93
C ALA A 62 4.25 -5.15 -16.06
N LEU A 63 4.77 -6.26 -15.53
CA LEU A 63 3.98 -7.46 -15.32
C LEU A 63 3.15 -7.24 -14.06
N MET A 64 1.88 -6.88 -14.23
CA MET A 64 0.96 -6.54 -13.16
C MET A 64 0.13 -7.73 -12.69
N GLY A 65 -0.56 -7.58 -11.58
CA GLY A 65 -1.47 -8.57 -11.01
C GLY A 65 -2.10 -8.10 -9.70
N GLY A 66 -2.62 -9.03 -8.91
CA GLY A 66 -3.28 -8.74 -7.63
C GLY A 66 -4.59 -7.99 -7.80
N HIS A 67 -4.81 -6.95 -7.00
CA HIS A 67 -6.01 -6.11 -6.97
C HIS A 67 -5.72 -4.64 -7.34
N ALA A 68 -4.65 -4.39 -8.11
CA ALA A 68 -4.30 -3.06 -8.57
C ALA A 68 -5.27 -2.60 -9.66
N LEU A 69 -6.23 -1.76 -9.32
CA LEU A 69 -7.22 -1.20 -10.23
C LEU A 69 -7.05 0.31 -10.37
N PRO A 70 -7.37 0.88 -11.54
CA PRO A 70 -7.29 2.30 -11.77
C PRO A 70 -8.39 3.05 -11.02
N VAL A 71 -8.20 4.36 -10.83
CA VAL A 71 -9.29 5.22 -10.38
C VAL A 71 -10.34 5.33 -11.48
N ALA A 72 -11.61 5.20 -11.12
CA ALA A 72 -12.75 5.37 -12.02
C ALA A 72 -13.23 6.83 -12.02
N GLN A 73 -13.74 7.31 -13.16
CA GLN A 73 -14.39 8.62 -13.25
C GLN A 73 -15.68 8.64 -12.43
N GLY A 74 -15.95 9.75 -11.72
CA GLY A 74 -17.17 9.94 -10.94
C GLY A 74 -16.97 9.77 -9.44
N ALA A 75 -18.07 9.65 -8.70
CA ALA A 75 -18.05 9.53 -7.24
C ALA A 75 -18.10 8.06 -6.83
N GLY A 76 -17.23 7.68 -5.89
CA GLY A 76 -17.17 6.32 -5.36
C GLY A 76 -16.64 6.26 -3.93
N LEU A 77 -16.85 5.12 -3.30
CA LEU A 77 -16.20 4.76 -2.05
C LEU A 77 -14.80 4.25 -2.38
N ASP A 78 -13.75 4.87 -1.85
CA ASP A 78 -12.39 4.38 -2.02
C ASP A 78 -12.18 3.14 -1.16
N ASP A 79 -12.53 3.25 0.13
CA ASP A 79 -12.60 2.14 1.07
C ASP A 79 -13.52 2.45 2.26
N ALA A 80 -13.98 1.42 2.94
CA ALA A 80 -14.58 1.49 4.26
C ALA A 80 -14.07 0.34 5.12
N LEU A 81 -13.61 0.65 6.32
CA LEU A 81 -12.92 -0.27 7.21
C LEU A 81 -13.60 -0.32 8.57
N ILE A 82 -13.70 -1.53 9.14
CA ILE A 82 -13.99 -1.74 10.56
C ILE A 82 -12.88 -2.62 11.12
N PHE A 83 -12.15 -2.07 12.07
CA PHE A 83 -11.09 -2.78 12.78
C PHE A 83 -11.51 -3.06 14.21
N GLY A 84 -11.38 -4.32 14.65
CA GLY A 84 -11.64 -4.78 16.00
C GLY A 84 -10.41 -5.41 16.63
N ARG A 85 -10.22 -5.18 17.94
CA ARG A 85 -9.19 -5.82 18.75
C ARG A 85 -9.80 -6.31 20.06
N TYR A 86 -9.54 -7.56 20.41
CA TYR A 86 -9.93 -8.12 21.69
C TYR A 86 -8.70 -8.67 22.43
N ARG A 87 -8.43 -8.18 23.65
CA ARG A 87 -7.34 -8.64 24.52
C ARG A 87 -7.86 -9.63 25.53
N PHE A 88 -7.41 -10.88 25.44
CA PHE A 88 -7.70 -11.91 26.45
C PHE A 88 -6.99 -11.60 27.77
N ASN A 89 -5.73 -11.18 27.67
CA ASN A 89 -4.86 -10.76 28.76
C ASN A 89 -3.75 -9.83 28.23
N GLN A 90 -2.73 -9.53 29.04
CA GLN A 90 -1.64 -8.62 28.66
C GLN A 90 -0.81 -9.11 27.47
N ASN A 91 -0.77 -10.42 27.21
CA ASN A 91 0.09 -11.03 26.20
C ASN A 91 -0.67 -11.54 24.98
N TRP A 92 -1.97 -11.80 25.07
CA TRP A 92 -2.76 -12.39 24.01
C TRP A 92 -3.85 -11.47 23.51
N GLN A 93 -3.91 -11.27 22.20
CA GLN A 93 -4.99 -10.55 21.54
C GLN A 93 -5.39 -11.18 20.21
N VAL A 94 -6.64 -10.96 19.83
CA VAL A 94 -7.16 -11.21 18.49
C VAL A 94 -7.39 -9.86 17.83
N ARG A 95 -7.08 -9.78 16.55
CA ARG A 95 -7.38 -8.67 15.65
C ARG A 95 -8.28 -9.15 14.53
N ALA A 96 -9.22 -8.29 14.11
CA ALA A 96 -10.04 -8.53 12.94
C ALA A 96 -10.22 -7.21 12.19
N LYS A 97 -10.12 -7.24 10.86
CA LYS A 97 -10.40 -6.10 9.97
C LYS A 97 -11.32 -6.56 8.86
N ILE A 98 -12.47 -5.91 8.74
CA ILE A 98 -13.38 -6.07 7.62
C ILE A 98 -13.27 -4.81 6.78
N ALA A 99 -13.09 -4.99 5.48
CA ALA A 99 -12.96 -3.90 4.52
C ALA A 99 -13.95 -4.03 3.38
N SER A 100 -14.33 -2.89 2.82
CA SER A 100 -15.00 -2.80 1.53
C SER A 100 -14.15 -1.93 0.63
N HIS A 101 -13.81 -2.43 -0.53
CA HIS A 101 -13.00 -1.76 -1.53
C HIS A 101 -13.81 -1.56 -2.81
N ASN A 102 -13.47 -0.49 -3.55
CA ASN A 102 -13.98 -0.31 -4.91
C ASN A 102 -13.27 -1.29 -5.84
N GLU A 103 -14.03 -2.08 -6.56
CA GLU A 103 -13.56 -3.09 -7.52
C GLU A 103 -13.58 -2.58 -8.98
N GLY A 104 -13.52 -1.27 -9.18
CA GLY A 104 -13.30 -0.64 -10.47
C GLY A 104 -14.56 -0.25 -11.25
N ASP A 105 -15.70 -0.89 -11.00
CA ASP A 105 -16.98 -0.66 -11.69
C ASP A 105 -18.09 -0.14 -10.77
N TYR A 106 -17.71 0.45 -9.61
CA TYR A 106 -18.63 0.79 -8.52
C TYR A 106 -19.27 -0.43 -7.86
N SER A 107 -18.78 -1.64 -8.10
CA SER A 107 -19.07 -2.80 -7.26
C SER A 107 -18.23 -2.75 -5.99
N TYR A 108 -18.82 -3.18 -4.89
CA TYR A 108 -18.20 -3.14 -3.57
C TYR A 108 -18.32 -4.51 -2.93
N ASN A 109 -17.20 -5.17 -2.73
CA ASN A 109 -17.16 -6.40 -1.96
C ASN A 109 -16.78 -6.11 -0.52
N LEU A 110 -17.39 -6.86 0.38
CA LEU A 110 -17.01 -6.88 1.79
C LEU A 110 -16.08 -8.08 2.00
N SER A 111 -14.84 -7.79 2.35
CA SER A 111 -13.80 -8.78 2.61
C SER A 111 -13.38 -8.82 4.06
N LEU A 112 -12.91 -9.98 4.52
CA LEU A 112 -12.17 -10.11 5.76
C LEU A 112 -10.68 -9.93 5.44
N ASP A 113 -10.12 -8.75 5.72
CA ASP A 113 -8.74 -8.42 5.39
C ASP A 113 -7.74 -8.83 6.47
N ASN A 114 -8.21 -8.95 7.72
CA ASN A 114 -7.37 -9.43 8.81
C ASN A 114 -8.20 -10.26 9.78
N LEU A 115 -7.65 -11.40 10.20
CA LEU A 115 -8.09 -12.18 11.34
C LEU A 115 -6.87 -12.89 11.92
N SER A 116 -6.26 -12.30 12.92
CA SER A 116 -5.01 -12.79 13.48
C SER A 116 -5.03 -12.93 14.98
N LEU A 117 -4.26 -13.90 15.47
CA LEU A 117 -3.96 -14.11 16.87
C LEU A 117 -2.53 -13.68 17.13
N GLN A 118 -2.35 -12.75 18.05
CA GLN A 118 -1.03 -12.27 18.45
C GLN A 118 -0.72 -12.65 19.91
N ARG A 119 0.52 -13.05 20.14
CA ARG A 119 1.12 -13.19 21.45
C ARG A 119 2.35 -12.31 21.57
N SER A 120 2.38 -11.43 22.58
CA SER A 120 3.52 -10.58 22.94
C SER A 120 4.32 -11.16 24.10
N GLN A 121 5.54 -10.68 24.31
CA GLN A 121 6.42 -11.08 25.43
C GLN A 121 6.66 -12.59 25.51
N LEU A 122 7.10 -13.19 24.39
CA LEU A 122 7.55 -14.56 24.38
C LEU A 122 8.85 -14.69 25.19
N PHE A 123 8.93 -15.68 26.07
CA PHE A 123 10.12 -15.97 26.89
C PHE A 123 10.62 -14.78 27.74
N GLU A 124 9.69 -13.93 28.22
CA GLU A 124 10.02 -12.72 29.00
C GLU A 124 10.89 -11.71 28.22
N GLN A 125 10.90 -11.81 26.89
CA GLN A 125 11.57 -10.89 25.99
C GLN A 125 10.55 -10.11 25.16
N ASP A 126 10.98 -8.98 24.61
CA ASP A 126 10.17 -8.18 23.68
C ASP A 126 10.10 -8.86 22.31
N LEU A 127 9.71 -10.13 22.33
CA LEU A 127 9.46 -10.98 21.17
C LEU A 127 7.97 -11.21 21.05
N SER A 128 7.41 -11.00 19.90
CA SER A 128 6.00 -11.24 19.61
C SER A 128 5.84 -12.15 18.41
N PHE A 129 4.75 -12.87 18.41
CA PHE A 129 4.33 -13.79 17.40
C PHE A 129 2.91 -13.47 16.97
N GLU A 130 2.63 -13.47 15.69
CA GLU A 130 1.31 -13.28 15.10
C GLU A 130 1.06 -14.36 14.05
N PHE A 131 -0.15 -14.89 14.02
CA PHE A 131 -0.56 -15.93 13.09
C PHE A 131 -2.00 -15.70 12.64
N GLY A 132 -2.28 -15.92 11.34
CA GLY A 132 -3.59 -15.82 10.72
C GLY A 132 -3.55 -15.03 9.43
N LEU A 133 -4.71 -14.56 9.00
CA LEU A 133 -4.84 -13.61 7.90
C LEU A 133 -4.38 -12.23 8.41
N MET A 134 -3.33 -11.67 7.82
CA MET A 134 -2.71 -10.43 8.32
C MET A 134 -2.14 -9.57 7.19
N ASP A 135 -2.08 -8.27 7.42
CA ASP A 135 -1.43 -7.33 6.50
C ASP A 135 0.10 -7.43 6.62
N ALA A 136 0.83 -7.18 5.53
CA ALA A 136 2.28 -7.06 5.55
C ALA A 136 2.73 -5.88 6.46
N ALA A 137 3.82 -6.08 7.22
CA ALA A 137 4.33 -5.05 8.14
C ALA A 137 5.65 -4.42 7.69
N PHE A 138 6.23 -4.88 6.60
CA PHE A 138 7.58 -4.46 6.20
C PHE A 138 7.61 -3.11 5.45
N SER A 139 6.55 -2.74 4.75
CA SER A 139 6.49 -1.53 3.92
C SER A 139 5.16 -0.79 4.11
N PRO A 140 5.17 0.56 4.22
CA PRO A 140 3.95 1.35 4.30
C PRO A 140 3.00 1.13 3.13
N SER A 141 3.50 1.19 1.89
CA SER A 141 2.69 1.06 0.68
C SER A 141 2.09 -0.34 0.50
N ALA A 142 2.63 -1.37 1.19
CA ALA A 142 2.14 -2.74 1.08
C ALA A 142 0.80 -2.99 1.79
N SER A 143 0.37 -2.09 2.70
CA SER A 143 -0.82 -2.29 3.53
C SER A 143 -1.65 -1.03 3.79
N THR A 144 -1.36 0.09 3.10
CA THR A 144 -2.05 1.35 3.33
C THR A 144 -3.39 1.41 2.57
N HIS A 145 -4.45 1.69 3.30
CA HIS A 145 -5.80 1.94 2.78
C HIS A 145 -6.03 3.43 2.51
N ALA A 146 -6.88 3.79 1.55
CA ALA A 146 -7.17 5.16 1.15
C ALA A 146 -7.68 6.03 2.31
N SER A 147 -8.49 5.47 3.21
CA SER A 147 -8.98 6.15 4.41
C SER A 147 -7.86 6.51 5.40
N HIS A 148 -6.70 5.86 5.37
CA HIS A 148 -5.53 6.12 6.20
C HIS A 148 -4.36 6.74 5.42
N ALA A 149 -4.40 6.70 4.10
CA ALA A 149 -3.40 7.33 3.25
C ALA A 149 -3.52 8.86 3.25
N ARG A 150 -2.44 9.55 2.90
CA ARG A 150 -2.45 11.00 2.64
C ARG A 150 -3.22 11.30 1.36
N PHE A 151 -3.02 10.53 0.31
CA PHE A 151 -3.68 10.64 -0.98
C PHE A 151 -4.71 9.53 -1.16
N ALA A 152 -5.85 9.82 -1.79
CA ALA A 152 -6.90 8.84 -2.06
C ALA A 152 -6.45 7.82 -3.09
N GLU A 153 -5.79 8.28 -4.15
CA GLU A 153 -5.24 7.43 -5.19
C GLU A 153 -4.05 6.63 -4.68
N ARG A 154 -4.03 5.34 -4.97
CA ARG A 154 -2.95 4.42 -4.58
C ARG A 154 -1.64 4.82 -5.25
N ALA A 155 -0.53 4.50 -4.59
CA ALA A 155 0.80 4.76 -5.13
C ALA A 155 1.14 3.78 -6.26
N LEU A 156 1.82 4.27 -7.33
CA LEU A 156 2.31 3.42 -8.44
C LEU A 156 3.19 2.27 -7.95
N LEU A 157 3.95 2.53 -6.88
CA LEU A 157 4.78 1.51 -6.24
C LEU A 157 3.90 0.37 -5.70
N ALA A 158 2.78 0.69 -5.05
CA ALA A 158 1.85 -0.32 -4.56
C ALA A 158 1.20 -1.11 -5.69
N ASP A 159 0.83 -0.45 -6.78
CA ASP A 159 0.20 -1.11 -7.92
C ASP A 159 1.15 -2.11 -8.62
N VAL A 160 2.42 -1.74 -8.81
CA VAL A 160 3.38 -2.56 -9.57
C VAL A 160 4.08 -3.62 -8.71
N PHE A 161 4.37 -3.34 -7.44
CA PHE A 161 5.16 -4.24 -6.59
C PHE A 161 4.30 -5.13 -5.70
N TRP A 162 3.10 -4.68 -5.33
CA TRP A 162 2.21 -5.39 -4.40
C TRP A 162 0.89 -5.82 -5.03
N GLY A 163 0.62 -5.42 -6.28
CA GLY A 163 -0.69 -5.63 -6.88
C GLY A 163 -1.79 -4.94 -6.09
N GLY A 164 -1.46 -3.81 -5.42
CA GLY A 164 -2.36 -3.05 -4.58
C GLY A 164 -2.03 -3.09 -3.09
N SER A 165 -2.14 -4.23 -2.45
CA SER A 165 -1.79 -4.46 -1.03
C SER A 165 -1.48 -5.92 -0.80
N ILE A 166 -0.74 -6.20 0.28
CA ILE A 166 -0.45 -7.57 0.71
C ILE A 166 -1.20 -7.85 2.00
N HIS A 167 -2.16 -8.75 1.92
CA HIS A 167 -2.80 -9.41 3.05
C HIS A 167 -2.97 -10.88 2.71
N ASP A 168 -2.50 -11.75 3.59
CA ASP A 168 -2.49 -13.20 3.36
C ASP A 168 -2.39 -13.96 4.68
N THR A 169 -2.67 -15.26 4.63
CA THR A 169 -2.46 -16.14 5.76
C THR A 169 -0.97 -16.36 5.96
N GLY A 170 -0.53 -16.16 7.19
CA GLY A 170 0.89 -16.26 7.47
C GLY A 170 1.25 -16.28 8.95
N LEU A 171 2.54 -16.19 9.16
CA LEU A 171 3.20 -16.18 10.45
C LEU A 171 4.16 -15.01 10.50
N ARG A 172 4.07 -14.19 11.52
CA ARG A 172 5.02 -13.10 11.78
C ARG A 172 5.71 -13.31 13.12
N LEU A 173 7.01 -13.22 13.12
CA LEU A 173 7.84 -13.10 14.33
C LEU A 173 8.45 -11.70 14.35
N THR A 174 8.29 -11.00 15.48
CA THR A 174 8.82 -9.64 15.64
C THR A 174 9.59 -9.56 16.95
N TRP A 175 10.81 -9.06 16.89
CA TRP A 175 11.68 -8.81 18.02
C TRP A 175 11.98 -7.32 18.15
N GLN A 176 11.85 -6.79 19.36
CA GLN A 176 12.14 -5.39 19.69
C GLN A 176 13.37 -5.33 20.59
N PRO A 177 14.61 -5.36 20.00
CA PRO A 177 15.85 -5.40 20.78
C PRO A 177 16.11 -4.14 21.60
N ARG A 178 15.45 -3.04 21.23
CA ARG A 178 15.45 -1.74 21.93
C ARG A 178 14.08 -1.09 21.71
N PRO A 179 13.63 -0.17 22.58
CA PRO A 179 12.30 0.45 22.47
C PRO A 179 12.02 1.11 21.12
N ASN A 180 13.05 1.57 20.42
CA ASN A 180 12.98 2.28 19.14
C ASN A 180 13.42 1.44 17.92
N TRP A 181 13.68 0.13 18.10
CA TRP A 181 14.06 -0.77 17.01
C TRP A 181 13.16 -1.99 16.96
N ARG A 182 12.75 -2.36 15.78
CA ARG A 182 11.94 -3.54 15.50
C ARG A 182 12.57 -4.32 14.36
N VAL A 183 12.77 -5.62 14.56
CA VAL A 183 13.23 -6.57 13.54
C VAL A 183 12.15 -7.62 13.41
N GLY A 184 11.80 -7.99 12.19
CA GLY A 184 10.76 -9.00 11.98
C GLY A 184 11.01 -9.86 10.77
N SER A 185 10.35 -11.01 10.79
CA SER A 185 10.25 -11.93 9.66
C SER A 185 8.80 -12.35 9.47
N GLU A 186 8.40 -12.56 8.24
CA GLU A 186 7.08 -13.03 7.88
C GLU A 186 7.21 -14.21 6.93
N LEU A 187 6.37 -15.20 7.13
CA LEU A 187 6.18 -16.34 6.24
C LEU A 187 4.72 -16.35 5.82
N TRP A 188 4.47 -16.47 4.53
CA TRP A 188 3.18 -16.33 3.90
C TRP A 188 2.78 -17.58 3.15
N SER A 189 1.49 -17.88 3.04
CA SER A 189 0.98 -18.95 2.19
C SER A 189 1.30 -18.71 0.71
N GLY A 190 1.39 -17.45 0.29
CA GLY A 190 1.70 -17.07 -1.07
C GLY A 190 0.47 -16.88 -1.95
N ASP A 191 -0.68 -16.56 -1.34
CA ASP A 191 -1.92 -16.28 -2.06
C ASP A 191 -2.09 -14.77 -2.33
N PHE A 192 -1.03 -14.12 -2.80
CA PHE A 192 -0.99 -12.71 -3.13
C PHE A 192 0.06 -12.40 -4.21
N PHE A 193 -0.09 -11.29 -4.94
CA PHE A 193 0.93 -10.80 -5.86
C PHE A 193 2.15 -10.23 -5.07
N PRO A 194 3.41 -10.59 -5.38
CA PRO A 194 3.90 -11.29 -6.58
C PRO A 194 4.04 -12.82 -6.47
N ALA A 195 3.64 -13.43 -5.37
CA ALA A 195 3.48 -14.89 -5.27
C ALA A 195 2.17 -15.34 -5.96
N THR A 196 1.87 -16.62 -5.96
CA THR A 196 0.53 -17.15 -6.29
C THR A 196 0.43 -18.62 -5.96
N GLN A 197 -0.77 -19.06 -5.59
CA GLN A 197 -1.20 -20.47 -5.45
C GLN A 197 -0.41 -21.32 -4.46
N GLY A 198 0.10 -20.70 -3.39
CA GLY A 198 0.63 -21.47 -2.27
C GLY A 198 2.10 -21.85 -2.35
N ASP A 199 2.84 -21.35 -3.35
CA ASP A 199 4.30 -21.57 -3.41
C ASP A 199 5.07 -20.80 -2.33
N GLY A 200 4.34 -19.96 -1.58
CA GLY A 200 4.85 -19.29 -0.41
C GLY A 200 5.64 -18.02 -0.71
N ALA A 201 5.77 -17.21 0.34
CA ALA A 201 6.67 -16.08 0.35
C ALA A 201 7.28 -15.89 1.75
N ALA A 202 8.43 -15.22 1.80
CA ALA A 202 9.11 -14.90 3.05
C ALA A 202 9.66 -13.48 3.01
N SER A 203 9.48 -12.72 4.08
CA SER A 203 10.05 -11.39 4.25
C SER A 203 10.92 -11.29 5.50
N LEU A 204 11.87 -10.37 5.43
CA LEU A 204 12.66 -9.88 6.57
C LEU A 204 12.62 -8.36 6.56
N PHE A 205 12.51 -7.75 7.74
CA PHE A 205 12.53 -6.30 7.83
C PHE A 205 13.17 -5.79 9.13
N VAL A 206 13.68 -4.59 9.07
CA VAL A 206 14.13 -3.80 10.22
C VAL A 206 13.50 -2.42 10.13
N GLN A 207 13.02 -1.93 11.28
CA GLN A 207 12.37 -0.62 11.40
C GLN A 207 12.89 0.10 12.62
N THR A 208 12.88 1.43 12.56
CA THR A 208 13.27 2.27 13.70
C THR A 208 12.37 3.50 13.79
N GLU A 209 12.18 3.95 15.03
CA GLU A 209 11.57 5.24 15.33
C GLU A 209 12.50 6.00 16.28
N GLN A 210 12.95 7.18 15.87
CA GLN A 210 13.91 7.99 16.59
C GLN A 210 13.34 9.38 16.86
N HIS A 211 13.56 9.89 18.05
CA HIS A 211 13.16 11.23 18.46
C HIS A 211 14.39 12.04 18.87
N TRP A 212 14.58 13.22 18.27
CA TRP A 212 15.65 14.16 18.60
C TRP A 212 15.05 15.56 18.82
N GLY A 213 14.75 15.89 20.07
CA GLY A 213 13.94 17.06 20.38
C GLY A 213 12.57 16.91 19.72
N ASP A 214 12.21 17.87 18.87
CA ASP A 214 10.92 17.89 18.15
C ASP A 214 10.96 17.16 16.80
N TRP A 215 12.08 16.52 16.44
CA TRP A 215 12.20 15.70 15.24
C TRP A 215 11.70 14.28 15.49
N THR A 216 10.93 13.73 14.57
CA THR A 216 10.60 12.29 14.58
C THR A 216 11.00 11.68 13.25
N LEU A 217 11.85 10.67 13.27
CA LEU A 217 12.21 9.85 12.12
C LEU A 217 11.66 8.44 12.33
N LYS A 218 10.85 7.98 11.39
CA LYS A 218 10.52 6.57 11.22
C LYS A 218 11.19 6.08 9.94
N ALA A 219 11.85 4.93 9.98
CA ALA A 219 12.51 4.39 8.80
C ALA A 219 12.50 2.86 8.84
N GLY A 220 12.57 2.23 7.68
CA GLY A 220 12.68 0.79 7.56
C GLY A 220 13.38 0.36 6.29
N ALA A 221 13.91 -0.86 6.34
CA ALA A 221 14.43 -1.58 5.19
C ALA A 221 13.94 -3.02 5.25
N TRP A 222 13.76 -3.63 4.06
CA TRP A 222 13.15 -4.94 3.97
C TRP A 222 13.60 -5.70 2.71
N GLY A 223 13.41 -7.02 2.74
CA GLY A 223 13.52 -7.92 1.61
C GLY A 223 12.39 -8.93 1.63
N LEU A 224 11.91 -9.30 0.47
CA LEU A 224 10.87 -10.32 0.23
C LEU A 224 11.34 -11.26 -0.88
N LYS A 225 11.16 -12.56 -0.68
CA LYS A 225 11.29 -13.57 -1.73
C LYS A 225 9.96 -14.29 -1.88
N SER A 226 9.53 -14.51 -3.12
CA SER A 226 8.31 -15.24 -3.46
C SER A 226 8.53 -16.12 -4.69
N ALA A 227 7.77 -17.19 -4.78
CA ALA A 227 7.64 -18.01 -5.97
C ALA A 227 6.24 -17.88 -6.56
N ALA A 228 6.10 -18.10 -7.85
CA ALA A 228 4.82 -18.10 -8.54
C ALA A 228 4.76 -19.27 -9.53
N GLU A 229 3.64 -20.00 -9.50
CA GLU A 229 3.32 -21.03 -10.48
C GLU A 229 2.09 -20.63 -11.28
N GLN A 230 2.23 -20.50 -12.60
CA GLN A 230 1.15 -20.16 -13.53
C GLN A 230 0.35 -18.89 -13.14
N ARG A 231 1.02 -17.88 -12.56
CA ARG A 231 0.38 -16.63 -12.16
C ARG A 231 -0.15 -15.88 -13.37
N SER A 232 -1.46 -15.65 -13.40
CA SER A 232 -2.15 -14.81 -14.39
C SER A 232 -2.43 -13.42 -13.85
N ASP A 233 -2.84 -12.52 -14.73
CA ASP A 233 -3.43 -11.23 -14.32
C ASP A 233 -4.91 -11.43 -13.97
N GLU A 234 -5.20 -11.75 -12.71
CA GLU A 234 -6.54 -12.10 -12.23
C GLU A 234 -7.51 -10.92 -12.22
N ARG A 235 -7.03 -9.68 -12.35
CA ARG A 235 -7.87 -8.48 -12.36
C ARG A 235 -8.94 -8.49 -13.44
N TYR A 236 -8.70 -9.25 -14.51
CA TYR A 236 -9.57 -9.34 -15.70
C TYR A 236 -9.98 -10.77 -16.02
N SER A 237 -9.81 -11.73 -15.11
CA SER A 237 -10.21 -13.12 -15.33
C SER A 237 -11.72 -13.33 -15.15
N ALA A 238 -12.30 -14.27 -15.92
CA ALA A 238 -13.70 -14.61 -15.81
C ALA A 238 -14.05 -15.15 -14.42
N GLY A 239 -14.94 -14.47 -13.70
CA GLY A 239 -15.37 -14.80 -12.34
C GLY A 239 -15.00 -13.74 -11.30
N HIS A 240 -14.03 -12.89 -11.57
CA HIS A 240 -13.67 -11.72 -10.78
C HIS A 240 -13.63 -10.45 -11.65
N SER A 241 -14.44 -10.43 -12.74
CA SER A 241 -14.46 -9.31 -13.67
C SER A 241 -14.97 -8.04 -13.00
N HIS A 242 -14.05 -7.15 -12.71
CA HIS A 242 -14.29 -5.80 -12.20
C HIS A 242 -14.56 -4.79 -13.33
N SER A 243 -14.80 -5.26 -14.55
CA SER A 243 -15.15 -4.43 -15.70
C SER A 243 -16.16 -5.12 -16.58
N ASN A 244 -17.04 -4.33 -17.23
CA ASN A 244 -17.96 -4.79 -18.28
C ASN A 244 -17.24 -5.21 -19.59
N ILE A 245 -15.97 -5.56 -19.52
CA ILE A 245 -15.13 -5.88 -20.67
C ILE A 245 -15.18 -7.38 -20.87
N ALA A 246 -15.46 -7.79 -22.08
CA ALA A 246 -15.40 -9.20 -22.49
C ALA A 246 -13.94 -9.68 -22.36
N THR A 247 -13.66 -10.45 -21.32
CA THR A 247 -12.32 -11.00 -21.01
C THR A 247 -11.86 -12.04 -22.06
N GLU A 248 -12.75 -12.40 -22.98
CA GLU A 248 -12.50 -13.42 -24.00
C GLU A 248 -11.42 -13.02 -25.04
N ASP A 249 -11.09 -11.71 -25.11
CA ASP A 249 -10.14 -11.18 -26.08
C ASP A 249 -8.72 -10.92 -25.52
N LEU A 250 -8.50 -11.13 -24.21
CA LEU A 250 -7.17 -10.92 -23.62
C LEU A 250 -6.31 -12.19 -23.71
N PRO A 251 -5.06 -12.07 -24.18
CA PRO A 251 -4.12 -13.18 -24.14
C PRO A 251 -3.90 -13.71 -22.72
N ASP A 252 -4.09 -15.01 -22.49
CA ASP A 252 -3.82 -15.64 -21.19
C ASP A 252 -2.31 -15.90 -21.04
N VAL A 253 -1.58 -14.86 -20.63
CA VAL A 253 -0.14 -14.93 -20.37
C VAL A 253 0.11 -15.15 -18.89
N ARG A 254 0.80 -16.23 -18.54
CA ARG A 254 1.09 -16.64 -17.17
C ARG A 254 2.58 -16.66 -16.89
N PHE A 255 2.93 -16.30 -15.67
CA PHE A 255 4.30 -16.33 -15.16
C PHE A 255 4.52 -17.51 -14.21
N THR A 256 5.62 -18.25 -14.43
CA THR A 256 6.14 -19.24 -13.48
C THR A 256 7.60 -18.93 -13.21
N GLY A 257 7.96 -18.74 -11.94
CA GLY A 257 9.33 -18.42 -11.55
C GLY A 257 9.43 -17.76 -10.17
N ASP A 258 10.63 -17.30 -9.87
CA ASP A 258 10.96 -16.65 -8.59
C ASP A 258 10.97 -15.13 -8.74
N SER A 259 10.61 -14.43 -7.65
CA SER A 259 10.75 -12.98 -7.53
C SER A 259 11.48 -12.62 -6.22
N THR A 260 12.41 -11.69 -6.30
CA THR A 260 13.10 -11.11 -5.14
C THR A 260 12.89 -9.62 -5.14
N LEU A 261 12.34 -9.12 -4.05
CA LEU A 261 12.05 -7.71 -3.86
C LEU A 261 12.84 -7.17 -2.66
N SER A 262 13.22 -5.91 -2.73
CA SER A 262 13.83 -5.22 -1.59
C SER A 262 13.50 -3.73 -1.63
N GLY A 263 13.54 -3.08 -0.49
CA GLY A 263 13.24 -1.65 -0.42
C GLY A 263 13.58 -1.03 0.91
N ALA A 264 13.37 0.27 0.96
CA ALA A 264 13.52 1.09 2.15
C ALA A 264 12.52 2.24 2.12
N TRP A 265 12.15 2.69 3.30
CA TRP A 265 11.27 3.83 3.46
C TRP A 265 11.70 4.70 4.64
N LEU A 266 11.29 5.95 4.59
CA LEU A 266 11.43 6.89 5.69
C LEU A 266 10.20 7.80 5.78
N ALA A 267 9.87 8.19 7.01
CA ALA A 267 8.95 9.28 7.31
C ALA A 267 9.63 10.20 8.33
N LEU A 268 9.73 11.47 7.99
CA LEU A 268 10.40 12.48 8.79
C LEU A 268 9.42 13.60 9.13
N ASP A 269 9.15 13.82 10.41
CA ASP A 269 8.43 14.97 10.91
C ASP A 269 9.45 15.98 11.44
N PHE A 270 9.43 17.19 10.89
CA PHE A 270 10.33 18.27 11.28
C PHE A 270 9.77 19.05 12.47
N PRO A 271 10.62 19.75 13.23
CA PRO A 271 10.15 20.68 14.25
C PRO A 271 9.16 21.69 13.68
N ALA A 272 8.14 22.00 14.45
CA ALA A 272 7.22 23.05 14.08
C ALA A 272 7.94 24.41 14.03
N TRP A 273 7.75 25.14 12.95
CA TRP A 273 8.21 26.51 12.81
C TRP A 273 7.01 27.44 12.81
N GLN A 274 6.78 28.15 13.92
CA GLN A 274 5.56 28.88 14.18
C GLN A 274 4.32 27.95 14.16
N GLN A 275 3.47 28.08 13.12
CA GLN A 275 2.29 27.23 12.90
C GLN A 275 2.48 26.21 11.79
N LEU A 276 3.66 26.19 11.15
CA LEU A 276 3.98 25.28 10.08
C LEU A 276 4.62 24.02 10.67
N GLN A 277 4.12 22.86 10.28
CA GLN A 277 4.69 21.56 10.62
C GLN A 277 5.03 20.81 9.33
N PRO A 278 6.29 20.88 8.87
CA PRO A 278 6.72 20.15 7.69
C PRO A 278 6.86 18.66 7.96
N SER A 279 6.64 17.85 6.93
CA SER A 279 6.91 16.41 6.95
C SER A 279 7.37 15.93 5.59
N LEU A 280 8.09 14.81 5.56
CA LEU A 280 8.56 14.17 4.34
C LEU A 280 8.36 12.67 4.46
N ARG A 281 7.81 12.05 3.42
CA ARG A 281 7.81 10.59 3.24
C ARG A 281 8.57 10.24 1.98
N TYR A 282 9.31 9.16 2.05
CA TYR A 282 10.02 8.59 0.92
C TYR A 282 9.93 7.07 0.99
N GLU A 283 9.67 6.45 -0.13
CA GLU A 283 9.73 5.00 -0.25
C GLU A 283 10.38 4.62 -1.58
N TRP A 284 11.19 3.59 -1.55
CA TRP A 284 11.85 3.02 -2.70
C TRP A 284 11.79 1.51 -2.64
N ALA A 285 11.54 0.89 -3.78
CA ALA A 285 11.55 -0.55 -3.94
C ALA A 285 12.19 -0.95 -5.26
N GLN A 286 12.72 -2.16 -5.30
CA GLN A 286 13.13 -2.84 -6.52
C GLN A 286 12.68 -4.29 -6.50
N THR A 287 12.45 -4.85 -7.68
CA THR A 287 12.21 -6.28 -7.89
C THR A 287 13.07 -6.80 -9.02
N GLY A 288 13.50 -8.05 -8.89
CA GLY A 288 14.02 -8.88 -9.97
C GLY A 288 13.26 -10.19 -9.98
N SER A 289 12.67 -10.54 -11.13
CA SER A 289 12.01 -11.83 -11.32
C SER A 289 12.70 -12.59 -12.45
N SER A 290 12.76 -13.91 -12.33
CA SER A 290 13.29 -14.80 -13.35
C SER A 290 12.44 -16.06 -13.46
N GLY A 291 12.19 -16.52 -14.69
CA GLY A 291 11.35 -17.68 -14.95
C GLY A 291 10.90 -17.77 -16.39
N GLU A 292 9.70 -18.26 -16.61
CA GLU A 292 9.09 -18.43 -17.93
C GLU A 292 7.73 -17.71 -18.00
N LEU A 293 7.43 -17.11 -19.14
CA LEU A 293 6.09 -16.67 -19.52
C LEU A 293 5.47 -17.64 -20.51
N PHE A 294 4.24 -17.99 -20.26
CA PHE A 294 3.43 -18.89 -21.09
C PHE A 294 2.22 -18.13 -21.62
N ASN A 295 2.07 -18.09 -22.94
CA ASN A 295 0.80 -17.73 -23.55
C ASN A 295 0.02 -19.03 -23.82
N LEU A 296 -1.05 -19.28 -23.05
CA LEU A 296 -1.80 -20.52 -23.13
C LEU A 296 -2.62 -20.63 -24.42
N ASP A 297 -3.14 -19.50 -24.93
CA ASP A 297 -3.96 -19.47 -26.14
C ASP A 297 -3.15 -19.84 -27.39
N ALA A 298 -1.92 -19.35 -27.47
CA ALA A 298 -1.00 -19.61 -28.54
C ALA A 298 -0.13 -20.85 -28.32
N ALA A 299 -0.18 -21.49 -27.14
CA ALA A 299 0.68 -22.57 -26.73
C ALA A 299 2.20 -22.23 -26.91
N GLN A 300 2.57 -21.01 -26.53
CA GLN A 300 3.92 -20.47 -26.69
C GLN A 300 4.55 -20.15 -25.33
N LYS A 301 5.88 -20.17 -25.27
CA LYS A 301 6.64 -19.78 -24.08
C LYS A 301 7.89 -18.99 -24.42
N ALA A 302 8.35 -18.21 -23.46
CA ALA A 302 9.62 -17.49 -23.50
C ALA A 302 10.26 -17.48 -22.11
N ASP A 303 11.58 -17.53 -22.06
CA ASP A 303 12.30 -17.20 -20.84
C ASP A 303 12.12 -15.72 -20.53
N TYR A 304 11.96 -15.38 -19.26
CA TYR A 304 11.65 -14.03 -18.81
C TYR A 304 12.50 -13.62 -17.62
N GLU A 305 13.06 -12.42 -17.72
CA GLU A 305 13.70 -11.72 -16.61
C GLU A 305 13.20 -10.29 -16.56
N ASN A 306 12.97 -9.76 -15.36
CA ASN A 306 12.70 -8.35 -15.18
C ASN A 306 13.62 -7.71 -14.13
N HIS A 307 13.71 -6.39 -14.22
CA HIS A 307 14.30 -5.56 -13.20
C HIS A 307 13.54 -4.25 -13.13
N TYR A 308 12.70 -4.10 -12.10
CA TYR A 308 11.91 -2.89 -11.87
C TYR A 308 12.43 -2.13 -10.67
N LYS A 309 12.34 -0.80 -10.73
CA LYS A 309 12.59 0.11 -9.61
C LYS A 309 11.44 1.10 -9.52
N GLY A 310 11.01 1.40 -8.31
CA GLY A 310 9.97 2.38 -8.03
C GLY A 310 10.39 3.30 -6.90
N MET A 311 9.92 4.54 -6.97
CA MET A 311 10.10 5.51 -5.88
C MET A 311 8.86 6.37 -5.70
N LEU A 312 8.66 6.78 -4.47
CA LEU A 312 7.62 7.68 -3.99
C LEU A 312 8.26 8.76 -3.11
N LEU A 313 7.93 10.03 -3.35
CA LEU A 313 8.38 11.16 -2.53
C LEU A 313 7.17 12.04 -2.18
N GLU A 314 6.91 12.27 -0.89
CA GLU A 314 5.77 13.05 -0.39
C GLU A 314 6.19 14.12 0.62
N PRO A 315 6.68 15.29 0.22
CA PRO A 315 6.75 16.44 1.09
C PRO A 315 5.36 16.98 1.42
N ALA A 316 5.15 17.40 2.66
CA ALA A 316 3.94 18.07 3.09
C ALA A 316 4.22 19.14 4.14
N VAL A 317 3.30 20.09 4.26
CA VAL A 317 3.29 21.08 5.33
C VAL A 317 1.88 21.23 5.88
N GLN A 318 1.76 21.10 7.20
CA GLN A 318 0.52 21.38 7.91
C GLN A 318 0.55 22.82 8.47
N LEU A 319 -0.55 23.54 8.26
CA LEU A 319 -0.80 24.89 8.77
C LEU A 319 -2.17 24.89 9.50
N GLY A 320 -2.14 24.71 10.81
CA GLY A 320 -3.34 24.55 11.60
C GLY A 320 -4.19 23.35 11.13
N GLN A 321 -5.40 23.59 10.64
CA GLN A 321 -6.30 22.55 10.12
C GLN A 321 -6.07 22.22 8.63
N HIS A 322 -5.12 22.86 7.96
CA HIS A 322 -4.86 22.69 6.54
C HIS A 322 -3.56 21.93 6.34
N GLU A 323 -3.54 20.96 5.43
CA GLU A 323 -2.33 20.30 4.95
C GLU A 323 -2.19 20.55 3.44
N PHE A 324 -1.00 20.96 3.03
CA PHE A 324 -0.60 21.04 1.62
C PHE A 324 0.45 19.98 1.39
N SER A 325 0.24 19.13 0.41
CA SER A 325 1.12 18.01 0.11
C SER A 325 1.34 17.86 -1.39
N TYR A 326 2.48 17.29 -1.71
CA TYR A 326 2.86 16.94 -3.07
C TYR A 326 3.35 15.50 -3.08
N ARG A 327 3.03 14.76 -4.15
CA ARG A 327 3.54 13.40 -4.40
C ARG A 327 4.22 13.37 -5.75
N TYR A 328 5.43 12.85 -5.76
CA TYR A 328 6.15 12.47 -6.96
C TYR A 328 6.39 10.98 -6.96
N GLU A 329 6.07 10.33 -8.07
CA GLU A 329 6.23 8.90 -8.26
C GLU A 329 6.91 8.62 -9.58
N ARG A 330 7.77 7.61 -9.60
CA ARG A 330 8.50 7.20 -10.80
C ARG A 330 8.77 5.71 -10.78
N LEU A 331 8.63 5.07 -11.96
CA LEU A 331 9.01 3.69 -12.18
C LEU A 331 10.10 3.62 -13.26
N ALA A 332 11.04 2.70 -13.09
CA ALA A 332 11.99 2.29 -14.13
C ALA A 332 11.79 0.80 -14.36
N LEU A 333 11.34 0.44 -15.55
CA LEU A 333 10.89 -0.91 -15.90
C LEU A 333 11.82 -1.47 -16.99
N ALA A 334 12.42 -2.61 -16.74
CA ALA A 334 13.24 -3.33 -17.71
C ALA A 334 12.81 -4.78 -17.78
N ASN A 335 12.56 -5.28 -18.99
CA ASN A 335 12.21 -6.66 -19.29
C ASN A 335 13.19 -7.24 -20.30
N THR A 336 13.54 -8.49 -20.12
CA THR A 336 14.33 -9.30 -21.05
C THR A 336 13.57 -10.58 -21.31
N LEU A 337 13.23 -10.82 -22.57
CA LEU A 337 12.61 -12.07 -23.02
C LEU A 337 13.55 -12.75 -24.03
N SER A 338 13.65 -14.08 -23.96
CA SER A 338 14.39 -14.88 -24.92
C SER A 338 13.61 -16.10 -25.35
N GLY A 339 13.99 -16.66 -26.50
CA GLY A 339 13.28 -17.77 -27.15
C GLY A 339 12.52 -17.33 -28.42
N THR A 340 11.98 -18.30 -29.14
CA THR A 340 11.34 -18.07 -30.45
C THR A 340 10.07 -17.27 -30.40
N ALA A 341 9.36 -17.30 -29.27
CA ALA A 341 8.10 -16.57 -29.06
C ALA A 341 8.29 -15.26 -28.27
N ALA A 342 9.53 -14.86 -27.94
CA ALA A 342 9.80 -13.74 -27.06
C ALA A 342 9.09 -12.44 -27.47
N THR A 343 9.13 -12.08 -28.76
CA THR A 343 8.50 -10.85 -29.26
C THR A 343 6.97 -10.92 -29.17
N ALA A 344 6.36 -12.07 -29.51
CA ALA A 344 4.91 -12.25 -29.44
C ALA A 344 4.44 -12.13 -27.97
N ILE A 345 5.07 -12.88 -27.06
CA ILE A 345 4.72 -12.86 -25.62
C ILE A 345 4.97 -11.48 -25.02
N ALA A 346 6.04 -10.77 -25.38
CA ALA A 346 6.27 -9.41 -24.91
C ALA A 346 5.18 -8.44 -25.34
N THR A 347 4.58 -8.64 -26.52
CA THR A 347 3.44 -7.86 -27.01
C THR A 347 2.17 -8.23 -26.26
N ASP A 348 1.85 -9.51 -26.17
CA ASP A 348 0.65 -10.04 -25.53
C ASP A 348 0.59 -9.70 -24.03
N ALA A 349 1.75 -9.71 -23.35
CA ALA A 349 1.87 -9.33 -21.94
C ALA A 349 2.07 -7.81 -21.70
N TYR A 350 2.06 -6.98 -22.77
CA TYR A 350 2.29 -5.53 -22.69
C TYR A 350 3.62 -5.13 -22.01
N LEU A 351 4.66 -5.95 -22.19
CA LEU A 351 5.97 -5.76 -21.55
C LEU A 351 6.89 -4.81 -22.34
N THR A 352 6.47 -4.36 -23.51
CA THR A 352 7.21 -3.35 -24.27
C THR A 352 6.89 -1.96 -23.72
N ASN A 353 7.92 -1.21 -23.33
CA ASN A 353 7.78 0.13 -22.83
C ASN A 353 8.76 1.10 -23.52
N ALA A 354 8.26 2.22 -24.00
CA ALA A 354 9.05 3.27 -24.66
C ALA A 354 9.24 4.54 -23.78
N HIS A 355 8.62 4.61 -22.61
CA HIS A 355 8.69 5.76 -21.71
C HIS A 355 8.85 5.34 -20.24
N THR A 356 9.19 6.30 -19.40
CA THR A 356 9.30 6.12 -17.95
C THR A 356 7.99 6.55 -17.29
N PRO A 357 7.24 5.64 -16.65
CA PRO A 357 6.01 6.02 -15.94
C PRO A 357 6.31 6.99 -14.79
N GLU A 358 5.66 8.14 -14.80
CA GLU A 358 5.77 9.18 -13.76
C GLU A 358 4.39 9.72 -13.40
N ARG A 359 4.22 10.15 -12.14
CA ARG A 359 2.98 10.79 -11.69
C ARG A 359 3.29 11.89 -10.67
N HIS A 360 2.59 13.01 -10.80
CA HIS A 360 2.68 14.17 -9.93
C HIS A 360 1.30 14.49 -9.37
N THR A 361 1.17 14.57 -8.07
CA THR A 361 -0.10 14.95 -7.42
C THR A 361 0.15 16.05 -6.42
N VAL A 362 -0.60 17.15 -6.51
CA VAL A 362 -0.68 18.18 -5.48
C VAL A 362 -2.01 18.05 -4.75
N GLN A 363 -2.02 18.22 -3.44
CA GLN A 363 -3.23 18.07 -2.63
C GLN A 363 -3.29 19.14 -1.55
N TRP A 364 -4.49 19.65 -1.33
CA TRP A 364 -4.90 20.37 -0.15
C TRP A 364 -5.90 19.53 0.63
N ALA A 365 -5.66 19.34 1.93
CA ALA A 365 -6.60 18.71 2.85
C ALA A 365 -7.00 19.68 3.95
N TRP A 366 -8.27 19.64 4.33
CA TRP A 366 -8.83 20.43 5.43
C TRP A 366 -9.45 19.50 6.48
N GLN A 367 -8.88 19.54 7.68
CA GLN A 367 -9.33 18.79 8.84
C GLN A 367 -10.39 19.60 9.61
N PHE A 368 -11.66 19.29 9.44
CA PHE A 368 -12.76 19.98 10.16
C PHE A 368 -12.74 19.69 11.67
N ASN A 369 -12.44 18.45 12.01
CA ASN A 369 -12.32 17.95 13.38
C ASN A 369 -11.46 16.66 13.35
N PRO A 370 -11.09 16.08 14.51
CA PRO A 370 -10.23 14.89 14.52
C PRO A 370 -10.74 13.68 13.71
N LYS A 371 -12.03 13.65 13.40
CA LYS A 371 -12.66 12.51 12.71
C LYS A 371 -12.97 12.78 11.22
N LEU A 372 -13.05 14.04 10.78
CA LEU A 372 -13.53 14.39 9.44
C LEU A 372 -12.59 15.35 8.74
N ALA A 373 -12.15 14.96 7.55
CA ALA A 373 -11.37 15.80 6.65
C ALA A 373 -11.93 15.78 5.22
N THR A 374 -11.65 16.85 4.46
CA THR A 374 -11.84 16.87 3.01
C THR A 374 -10.50 16.99 2.32
N ARG A 375 -10.45 16.53 1.07
CA ARG A 375 -9.28 16.55 0.20
C ARG A 375 -9.65 17.14 -1.15
N LEU A 376 -8.79 17.99 -1.69
CA LEU A 376 -8.82 18.44 -3.08
C LEU A 376 -7.46 18.16 -3.68
N ALA A 377 -7.39 17.37 -4.74
CA ALA A 377 -6.15 17.05 -5.40
C ALA A 377 -6.22 17.30 -6.91
N TYR A 378 -5.05 17.56 -7.49
CA TYR A 378 -4.84 17.60 -8.92
C TYR A 378 -3.68 16.66 -9.25
N THR A 379 -3.92 15.74 -10.17
CA THR A 379 -2.94 14.76 -10.63
C THR A 379 -2.59 15.02 -12.10
N HIS A 380 -1.30 15.08 -12.39
CA HIS A 380 -0.72 15.00 -13.73
C HIS A 380 -0.07 13.62 -13.85
N ASP A 381 -0.68 12.74 -14.64
CA ASP A 381 -0.32 11.34 -14.77
C ASP A 381 0.33 11.10 -16.13
N GLN A 382 1.55 10.60 -16.10
CA GLN A 382 2.36 10.22 -17.26
C GLN A 382 2.72 8.71 -17.17
N THR A 383 1.85 7.90 -16.59
CA THR A 383 2.03 6.44 -16.56
C THR A 383 1.80 5.80 -17.92
N GLN A 384 0.99 6.43 -18.76
CA GLN A 384 0.80 6.10 -20.16
C GLN A 384 1.58 7.06 -21.07
N ALA A 385 1.67 6.75 -22.37
CA ALA A 385 2.38 7.58 -23.34
C ALA A 385 1.77 8.99 -23.47
N ASP A 386 0.43 9.08 -23.39
CA ASP A 386 -0.30 10.34 -23.36
C ASP A 386 -0.53 10.77 -21.91
N ALA A 387 -0.14 11.99 -21.60
CA ALA A 387 -0.30 12.53 -20.25
C ALA A 387 -1.77 12.84 -19.94
N GLU A 388 -2.22 12.44 -18.78
CA GLU A 388 -3.57 12.66 -18.28
C GLU A 388 -3.59 13.67 -17.14
N GLN A 389 -4.72 14.33 -16.98
CA GLN A 389 -4.95 15.29 -15.92
C GLN A 389 -6.29 15.04 -15.27
N ARG A 390 -6.31 14.93 -13.94
CA ARG A 390 -7.57 14.73 -13.21
C ARG A 390 -7.61 15.51 -11.90
N TRP A 391 -8.82 15.95 -11.57
CA TRP A 391 -9.12 16.53 -10.27
C TRP A 391 -9.80 15.48 -9.39
N MET A 392 -9.53 15.54 -8.11
CA MET A 392 -10.18 14.72 -7.11
C MET A 392 -10.73 15.60 -5.99
N LEU A 393 -11.97 15.36 -5.59
CA LEU A 393 -12.58 15.88 -4.36
C LEU A 393 -12.94 14.69 -3.47
N GLY A 394 -12.45 14.67 -2.24
CA GLY A 394 -12.68 13.55 -1.33
C GLY A 394 -13.09 13.97 0.06
N VAL A 395 -13.71 13.03 0.78
CA VAL A 395 -14.05 13.12 2.20
C VAL A 395 -13.52 11.89 2.91
N VAL A 396 -12.85 12.09 4.02
CA VAL A 396 -12.33 11.02 4.87
C VAL A 396 -12.93 11.14 6.24
N TRP A 397 -13.49 10.04 6.72
CA TRP A 397 -13.97 9.90 8.08
C TRP A 397 -13.22 8.79 8.81
N ARG A 398 -12.84 9.02 10.09
CA ARG A 398 -12.18 8.05 10.96
C ARG A 398 -12.76 8.14 12.35
N ASP A 399 -13.20 7.00 12.91
CA ASP A 399 -13.68 6.91 14.29
C ASP A 399 -12.60 6.20 15.13
N GLY A 400 -11.71 6.96 15.67
CA GLY A 400 -10.59 6.45 16.45
C GLY A 400 -9.39 7.38 16.36
N LYS A 401 -8.57 7.32 17.41
CA LYS A 401 -7.32 8.08 17.51
C LYS A 401 -6.23 7.41 16.74
#